data_46fc140f276907955a03584fd36b7b06
#
_entry.id   46fc140f276907955a03584fd36b7b06
#
_cell.length_a   1.000
_cell.length_b   1.000
_cell.length_c   1.000
_cell.angle_alpha   90.00
_cell.angle_beta   90.00
_cell.angle_gamma   90.00
#
_symmetry.space_group_name_H-M   'P 1'
#
loop_
_entity.id
_entity.type
_entity.pdbx_description
1 polymer ?
#
loop_
_entity_poly.entity_id
_entity_poly.type
_entity_poly.pdbx_seq_one_letter_code
_entity_poly.pdbx_strand_id
1 'polypeptide(L)'
;MLQIEFVTAKAVRKSLTAELLSSKYRKMKWPEKYWPTGHCYVASEALYHLLGGAKAGYKPMRRTLADTTHWWLQNRYGDLLDPTSDQFEYFDYSKGVGCGFLTKKPSKRAQIVMKRARKVLENSGNFCSGWWS
;
A
#
# COMPACT_ATOMS: atom_id res chain seq x y z
N MET A 1 5.58 5.12 -14.24
CA MET A 1 5.91 4.90 -12.81
C MET A 1 7.41 5.02 -12.60
N LEU A 2 7.81 5.75 -11.57
CA LEU A 2 9.23 5.90 -11.22
C LEU A 2 9.77 4.59 -10.64
N GLN A 3 11.06 4.34 -10.85
CA GLN A 3 11.71 3.13 -10.31
C GLN A 3 11.58 3.03 -8.80
N ILE A 4 11.76 4.14 -8.07
CA ILE A 4 11.59 4.18 -6.62
C ILE A 4 10.17 3.76 -6.20
N GLU A 5 9.17 4.18 -6.93
CA GLU A 5 7.78 3.81 -6.66
C GLU A 5 7.57 2.30 -6.83
N PHE A 6 8.11 1.75 -7.90
CA PHE A 6 7.99 0.31 -8.19
C PHE A 6 8.67 -0.54 -7.12
N VAL A 7 9.93 -0.26 -6.79
CA VAL A 7 10.67 -1.07 -5.80
C VAL A 7 10.08 -0.91 -4.41
N THR A 8 9.61 0.29 -4.05
CA THR A 8 9.01 0.53 -2.73
C THR A 8 7.66 -0.20 -2.62
N ALA A 9 6.84 -0.16 -3.67
CA ALA A 9 5.58 -0.89 -3.69
C ALA A 9 5.80 -2.40 -3.55
N LYS A 10 6.80 -2.95 -4.21
CA LYS A 10 7.16 -4.37 -4.07
C LYS A 10 7.61 -4.72 -2.65
N ALA A 11 8.41 -3.85 -2.04
CA ALA A 11 8.87 -4.05 -0.66
C ALA A 11 7.69 -4.04 0.31
N VAL A 12 6.74 -3.12 0.13
CA VAL A 12 5.52 -3.07 0.93
C VAL A 12 4.73 -4.38 0.75
N ARG A 13 4.54 -4.83 -0.48
CA ARG A 13 3.80 -6.07 -0.76
C ARG A 13 4.42 -7.27 -0.06
N LYS A 14 5.74 -7.39 -0.08
CA LYS A 14 6.48 -8.47 0.60
C LYS A 14 6.37 -8.41 2.11
N SER A 15 6.06 -7.25 2.66
CA SER A 15 6.01 -7.01 4.11
C SER A 15 4.65 -7.31 4.73
N LEU A 16 3.65 -7.65 3.93
CA LEU A 16 2.29 -7.91 4.39
C LEU A 16 2.17 -9.33 4.95
N THR A 17 1.56 -9.44 6.13
CA THR A 17 1.30 -10.73 6.78
C THR A 17 -0.10 -10.74 7.35
N ALA A 18 -0.66 -11.93 7.58
CA ALA A 18 -2.04 -12.11 8.04
C ALA A 18 -2.34 -11.39 9.36
N GLU A 19 -1.36 -11.24 10.21
CA GLU A 19 -1.52 -10.56 11.51
C GLU A 19 -1.85 -9.07 11.38
N LEU A 20 -1.55 -8.48 10.21
CA LEU A 20 -1.82 -7.06 9.92
C LEU A 20 -3.25 -6.82 9.44
N LEU A 21 -4.01 -7.88 9.21
CA LEU A 21 -5.41 -7.76 8.80
C LEU A 21 -6.26 -7.23 9.96
N SER A 22 -7.30 -6.46 9.63
CA SER A 22 -8.32 -6.12 10.61
C SER A 22 -9.06 -7.38 11.06
N SER A 23 -9.72 -7.32 12.22
CA SER A 23 -10.43 -8.49 12.77
C SER A 23 -11.45 -9.07 11.78
N LYS A 24 -12.09 -8.23 10.98
CA LYS A 24 -13.03 -8.68 9.93
C LYS A 24 -12.35 -9.64 8.96
N TYR A 25 -11.19 -9.26 8.44
CA TYR A 25 -10.50 -10.05 7.42
C TYR A 25 -9.75 -11.24 8.01
N ARG A 26 -9.25 -11.14 9.24
CA ARG A 26 -8.58 -12.27 9.92
C ARG A 26 -9.49 -13.47 10.13
N LYS A 27 -10.77 -13.23 10.31
CA LYS A 27 -11.78 -14.30 10.52
C LYS A 27 -12.20 -14.96 9.21
N MET A 28 -11.89 -14.37 8.07
CA MET A 28 -12.21 -14.93 6.76
C MET A 28 -11.19 -15.96 6.36
N LYS A 29 -11.67 -17.06 5.75
CA LYS A 29 -10.81 -18.05 5.11
C LYS A 29 -10.67 -17.68 3.65
N TRP A 30 -9.47 -17.26 3.26
CA TRP A 30 -9.19 -16.89 1.88
C TRP A 30 -8.38 -17.96 1.19
N PRO A 31 -8.68 -18.28 -0.08
CA PRO A 31 -7.77 -19.06 -0.90
C PRO A 31 -6.42 -18.34 -1.00
N GLU A 32 -5.33 -19.10 -1.08
CA GLU A 32 -3.98 -18.55 -1.09
C GLU A 32 -3.78 -17.49 -2.17
N LYS A 33 -4.38 -17.66 -3.35
CA LYS A 33 -4.30 -16.70 -4.47
C LYS A 33 -4.90 -15.33 -4.15
N TYR A 34 -5.71 -15.23 -3.10
CA TYR A 34 -6.34 -13.97 -2.66
C TYR A 34 -5.67 -13.39 -1.41
N TRP A 35 -4.50 -13.87 -1.08
CA TRP A 35 -3.76 -13.52 0.11
C TRP A 35 -3.64 -12.00 0.37
N PRO A 36 -3.43 -11.11 -0.63
CA PRO A 36 -3.35 -9.68 -0.32
C PRO A 36 -4.69 -9.03 0.02
N THR A 37 -5.82 -9.74 -0.11
CA THR A 37 -7.14 -9.19 0.19
C THR A 37 -7.22 -8.73 1.65
N GLY A 38 -7.74 -7.52 1.87
CA GLY A 38 -7.84 -6.92 3.20
C GLY A 38 -6.63 -6.09 3.62
N HIS A 39 -5.53 -6.15 2.87
CA HIS A 39 -4.32 -5.38 3.17
C HIS A 39 -4.23 -4.04 2.45
N CYS A 40 -5.15 -3.75 1.52
CA CYS A 40 -5.02 -2.60 0.63
C CYS A 40 -4.90 -1.27 1.36
N TYR A 41 -5.64 -1.07 2.45
CA TYR A 41 -5.57 0.17 3.22
C TYR A 41 -4.18 0.35 3.86
N VAL A 42 -3.73 -0.64 4.63
CA VAL A 42 -2.44 -0.53 5.34
C VAL A 42 -1.27 -0.50 4.37
N ALA A 43 -1.36 -1.24 3.27
CA ALA A 43 -0.32 -1.23 2.23
C ALA A 43 -0.22 0.13 1.57
N SER A 44 -1.35 0.72 1.20
CA SER A 44 -1.39 2.05 0.57
C SER A 44 -0.93 3.13 1.55
N GLU A 45 -1.34 3.05 2.81
CA GLU A 45 -0.91 3.97 3.86
C GLU A 45 0.60 3.93 4.07
N ALA A 46 1.17 2.72 4.19
CA ALA A 46 2.61 2.55 4.36
C ALA A 46 3.37 3.09 3.15
N LEU A 47 2.93 2.76 1.94
CA LEU A 47 3.56 3.23 0.71
C LEU A 47 3.52 4.76 0.62
N TYR A 48 2.38 5.35 0.94
CA TYR A 48 2.19 6.80 0.94
C TYR A 48 3.24 7.50 1.81
N HIS A 49 3.39 7.04 3.05
CA HIS A 49 4.35 7.65 3.97
C HIS A 49 5.80 7.37 3.59
N LEU A 50 6.09 6.18 3.09
CA LEU A 50 7.44 5.83 2.64
C LEU A 50 7.89 6.70 1.47
N LEU A 51 6.97 7.10 0.60
CA LEU A 51 7.28 7.92 -0.57
C LEU A 51 7.22 9.43 -0.32
N GLY A 52 6.87 9.86 0.89
CA GLY A 52 6.89 11.27 1.27
C GLY A 52 5.53 11.95 1.32
N GLY A 53 4.46 11.23 1.10
CA GLY A 53 3.09 11.72 1.28
C GLY A 53 2.65 12.79 0.28
N ALA A 54 1.73 13.64 0.70
CA ALA A 54 1.15 14.67 -0.15
C ALA A 54 2.20 15.67 -0.68
N LYS A 55 3.20 15.99 0.14
CA LYS A 55 4.27 16.91 -0.28
C LYS A 55 5.07 16.38 -1.46
N ALA A 56 5.16 15.05 -1.58
CA ALA A 56 5.84 14.39 -2.70
C ALA A 56 4.91 14.14 -3.89
N GLY A 57 3.65 14.60 -3.81
CA GLY A 57 2.69 14.52 -4.89
C GLY A 57 1.78 13.29 -4.87
N TYR A 58 1.78 12.54 -3.79
CA TYR A 58 0.95 11.33 -3.69
C TYR A 58 -0.42 11.62 -3.12
N LYS A 59 -1.42 10.91 -3.63
CA LYS A 59 -2.81 11.07 -3.26
C LYS A 59 -3.42 9.70 -3.00
N PRO A 60 -4.01 9.48 -1.80
CA PRO A 60 -4.77 8.26 -1.56
C PRO A 60 -6.03 8.22 -2.40
N MET A 61 -6.30 7.05 -2.97
CA MET A 61 -7.48 6.80 -3.79
C MET A 61 -8.23 5.61 -3.24
N ARG A 62 -9.54 5.62 -3.39
CA ARG A 62 -10.38 4.49 -2.99
C ARG A 62 -11.53 4.28 -3.96
N ARG A 63 -12.03 3.06 -4.01
CA ARG A 63 -13.27 2.70 -4.67
C ARG A 63 -14.03 1.73 -3.80
N THR A 64 -15.28 2.06 -3.47
CA THR A 64 -16.14 1.18 -2.69
C THR A 64 -16.75 0.13 -3.62
N LEU A 65 -16.58 -1.14 -3.26
CA LEU A 65 -17.19 -2.28 -3.89
C LEU A 65 -18.36 -2.75 -3.02
N ALA A 66 -19.09 -3.79 -3.44
CA ALA A 66 -20.29 -4.25 -2.73
C ALA A 66 -20.07 -4.51 -1.23
N ASP A 67 -18.97 -5.19 -0.89
CA ASP A 67 -18.68 -5.63 0.48
C ASP A 67 -17.46 -4.97 1.10
N THR A 68 -16.69 -4.18 0.35
CA THR A 68 -15.40 -3.70 0.80
C THR A 68 -14.99 -2.44 0.05
N THR A 69 -13.89 -1.87 0.45
CA THR A 69 -13.29 -0.71 -0.22
C THR A 69 -11.86 -1.06 -0.61
N HIS A 70 -11.49 -0.79 -1.85
CA HIS A 70 -10.12 -0.96 -2.31
C HIS A 70 -9.39 0.37 -2.31
N TRP A 71 -8.15 0.37 -1.81
CA TRP A 71 -7.30 1.54 -1.69
C TRP A 71 -6.05 1.40 -2.53
N TRP A 72 -5.59 2.52 -3.10
CA TRP A 72 -4.33 2.62 -3.82
C TRP A 72 -3.84 4.06 -3.77
N LEU A 73 -2.75 4.36 -4.47
CA LEU A 73 -2.21 5.72 -4.57
C LEU A 73 -2.18 6.17 -6.01
N GLN A 74 -2.19 7.49 -6.19
CA GLN A 74 -1.94 8.12 -7.47
C GLN A 74 -0.82 9.14 -7.27
N ASN A 75 0.17 9.17 -8.20
CA ASN A 75 1.23 10.17 -8.11
C ASN A 75 0.82 11.45 -8.84
N ARG A 76 1.72 12.46 -8.82
CA ARG A 76 1.44 13.76 -9.43
C ARG A 76 1.24 13.69 -10.95
N TYR A 77 1.72 12.63 -11.58
CA TYR A 77 1.61 12.42 -13.03
C TYR A 77 0.37 11.62 -13.41
N GLY A 78 -0.44 11.21 -12.45
CA GLY A 78 -1.62 10.40 -12.69
C GLY A 78 -1.35 8.89 -12.72
N ASP A 79 -0.12 8.45 -12.45
CA ASP A 79 0.20 7.03 -12.41
C ASP A 79 -0.41 6.37 -11.18
N LEU A 80 -0.88 5.15 -11.34
CA LEU A 80 -1.49 4.35 -10.29
C LEU A 80 -0.42 3.49 -9.60
N LEU A 81 -0.42 3.53 -8.27
CA LEU A 81 0.48 2.73 -7.44
C LEU A 81 -0.39 1.86 -6.53
N ASP A 82 -0.48 0.58 -6.85
CA ASP A 82 -1.32 -0.34 -6.11
C ASP A 82 -0.50 -1.55 -5.63
N PRO A 83 -0.02 -1.54 -4.38
CA PRO A 83 0.83 -2.63 -3.89
C PRO A 83 0.08 -3.94 -3.70
N THR A 84 -1.25 -3.92 -3.74
CA THR A 84 -2.07 -5.13 -3.63
C THR A 84 -2.89 -5.38 -4.90
N SER A 85 -2.40 -4.91 -6.05
CA SER A 85 -3.10 -5.05 -7.33
C SER A 85 -3.36 -6.51 -7.71
N ASP A 86 -2.53 -7.44 -7.23
CA ASP A 86 -2.64 -8.86 -7.52
C ASP A 86 -3.81 -9.55 -6.82
N GLN A 87 -4.58 -8.85 -5.97
CA GLN A 87 -5.81 -9.41 -5.40
C GLN A 87 -6.97 -9.45 -6.43
N PHE A 88 -6.82 -8.77 -7.57
CA PHE A 88 -7.83 -8.73 -8.64
C PHE A 88 -7.23 -9.17 -9.97
N GLU A 89 -8.00 -9.88 -10.80
CA GLU A 89 -7.64 -10.12 -12.20
C GLU A 89 -7.78 -8.83 -13.01
N TYR A 90 -8.84 -8.07 -12.71
CA TYR A 90 -9.10 -6.78 -13.34
C TYR A 90 -9.74 -5.84 -12.32
N PHE A 91 -9.32 -4.59 -12.33
CA PHE A 91 -9.91 -3.57 -11.47
C PHE A 91 -10.04 -2.25 -12.24
N ASP A 92 -11.23 -1.67 -12.20
CA ASP A 92 -11.49 -0.39 -12.87
C ASP A 92 -11.14 0.78 -11.94
N TYR A 93 -9.93 1.28 -12.07
CA TYR A 93 -9.43 2.41 -11.27
C TYR A 93 -10.08 3.74 -11.63
N SER A 94 -10.71 3.85 -12.82
CA SER A 94 -11.33 5.10 -13.27
C SER A 94 -12.48 5.55 -12.38
N LYS A 95 -13.08 4.62 -11.63
CA LYS A 95 -14.17 4.90 -10.70
C LYS A 95 -13.68 5.26 -9.30
N GLY A 96 -12.38 5.38 -9.11
CA GLY A 96 -11.80 5.75 -7.84
C GLY A 96 -12.02 7.23 -7.52
N VAL A 97 -12.06 7.54 -6.23
CA VAL A 97 -12.15 8.91 -5.73
C VAL A 97 -11.00 9.18 -4.76
N GLY A 98 -10.51 10.42 -4.75
CA GLY A 98 -9.49 10.83 -3.80
C GLY A 98 -10.07 10.90 -2.40
N CYS A 99 -9.31 10.40 -1.42
CA CYS A 99 -9.76 10.40 -0.03
C CYS A 99 -8.56 10.28 0.91
N GLY A 100 -8.50 11.13 1.93
CA GLY A 100 -7.45 11.03 2.95
C GLY A 100 -7.57 9.76 3.79
N PHE A 101 -6.45 9.34 4.36
CA PHE A 101 -6.45 8.26 5.34
C PHE A 101 -7.10 8.71 6.65
N LEU A 102 -7.50 7.76 7.48
CA LEU A 102 -8.16 8.02 8.75
C LEU A 102 -7.32 8.84 9.72
N THR A 103 -6.01 8.73 9.65
CA THR A 103 -5.08 9.48 10.49
C THR A 103 -4.03 10.18 9.64
N LYS A 104 -3.53 11.35 10.11
CA LYS A 104 -2.46 12.09 9.43
C LYS A 104 -1.13 11.37 9.55
N LYS A 105 -0.87 10.77 10.72
CA LYS A 105 0.34 9.96 10.96
C LYS A 105 0.05 8.52 10.61
N PRO A 106 1.09 7.74 10.24
CA PRO A 106 0.87 6.34 9.92
C PRO A 106 0.34 5.57 11.13
N SER A 107 -0.66 4.71 10.88
CA SER A 107 -1.21 3.82 11.90
C SER A 107 -0.13 2.86 12.40
N LYS A 108 -0.39 2.19 13.52
CA LYS A 108 0.55 1.20 14.06
C LYS A 108 0.85 0.09 13.07
N ARG A 109 -0.17 -0.38 12.33
CA ARG A 109 0.01 -1.41 11.30
C ARG A 109 0.88 -0.89 10.15
N ALA A 110 0.62 0.33 9.70
CA ALA A 110 1.43 0.93 8.65
C ALA A 110 2.88 1.10 9.09
N GLN A 111 3.13 1.47 10.35
CA GLN A 111 4.49 1.58 10.87
C GLN A 111 5.23 0.24 10.84
N ILE A 112 4.55 -0.86 11.14
CA ILE A 112 5.12 -2.21 11.05
C ILE A 112 5.52 -2.52 9.61
N VAL A 113 4.61 -2.27 8.66
CA VAL A 113 4.87 -2.48 7.23
C VAL A 113 6.03 -1.62 6.76
N MET A 114 6.05 -0.34 7.15
CA MET A 114 7.12 0.59 6.79
C MET A 114 8.49 0.10 7.28
N LYS A 115 8.57 -0.36 8.52
CA LYS A 115 9.80 -0.88 9.10
C LYS A 115 10.29 -2.11 8.34
N ARG A 116 9.39 -3.04 8.05
CA ARG A 116 9.71 -4.26 7.29
C ARG A 116 10.15 -3.92 5.86
N ALA A 117 9.43 -3.00 5.21
CA ALA A 117 9.75 -2.59 3.85
C ALA A 117 11.13 -1.94 3.76
N ARG A 118 11.49 -1.10 4.74
CA ARG A 118 12.83 -0.50 4.81
C ARG A 118 13.91 -1.57 4.86
N LYS A 119 13.71 -2.61 5.66
CA LYS A 119 14.65 -3.73 5.73
C LYS A 119 14.77 -4.48 4.41
N VAL A 120 13.65 -4.74 3.74
CA VAL A 120 13.65 -5.38 2.42
C VAL A 120 14.47 -4.55 1.43
N LEU A 121 14.26 -3.24 1.42
CA LEU A 121 14.95 -2.33 0.51
C LEU A 121 16.45 -2.24 0.78
N GLU A 122 16.83 -2.16 2.06
CA GLU A 122 18.24 -2.16 2.46
C GLU A 122 18.94 -3.45 2.06
N ASN A 123 18.30 -4.59 2.30
CA ASN A 123 18.88 -5.91 1.98
C ASN A 123 19.00 -6.14 0.47
N SER A 124 18.16 -5.50 -0.33
CA SER A 124 18.21 -5.63 -1.79
C SER A 124 19.26 -4.72 -2.43
N GLY A 125 19.84 -3.80 -1.67
CA GLY A 125 20.81 -2.83 -2.20
C GLY A 125 20.19 -1.74 -3.06
N ASN A 126 18.87 -1.61 -3.10
CA ASN A 126 18.17 -0.64 -3.94
C ASN A 126 18.07 0.75 -3.30
N PHE A 127 18.62 0.93 -2.09
CA PHE A 127 18.47 2.16 -1.32
C PHE A 127 19.72 2.61 -0.65
N CYS A 128 19.91 3.95 -0.64
CA CYS A 128 20.78 4.62 0.31
C CYS A 128 20.01 4.88 1.60
N SER A 129 20.69 4.80 2.74
CA SER A 129 20.09 5.07 4.05
C SER A 129 19.48 6.47 4.17
N GLY A 130 19.95 7.44 3.39
CA GLY A 130 19.46 8.82 3.40
C GLY A 130 18.02 9.01 2.92
N TRP A 131 17.44 8.02 2.26
CA TRP A 131 16.06 8.10 1.76
C TRP A 131 15.03 8.24 2.88
N TRP A 132 15.39 7.79 4.08
CA TRP A 132 14.46 7.65 5.19
C TRP A 132 14.64 8.70 6.29
N SER A 133 15.60 9.55 6.12
CA SER A 133 15.89 10.59 7.09
C SER A 133 15.03 11.84 6.93
#